data_6d1b7c19858bdeba49f321e98a88a91c
#
_entry.id   6d1b7c19858bdeba49f321e98a88a91c
#
_cell.length_a   1.000
_cell.length_b   1.000
_cell.length_c   1.000
_cell.angle_alpha   90.00
_cell.angle_beta   90.00
_cell.angle_gamma   90.00
#
_symmetry.space_group_name_H-M   'P 1'
#
loop_
_entity.id
_entity.type
_entity.pdbx_description
1 polymer ?
#
loop_
_entity_poly.entity_id
_entity_poly.type
_entity_poly.pdbx_seq_one_letter_code
_entity_poly.pdbx_strand_id
1 'polypeptide(L)'
;MFSEILNTNDIWSFGKIRASYAQAGIEPQPYSANTYFIPPLYTDGFTDGYSFPYLGQSGFGYSQLNTLGNPDLKPERLTGTEFGVELKFWKGRIDLDASYYNQESSDILLVKPIASTSGFSYVYDNAGAMVNKGIGR
;
A
#
# COMPACT_ATOMS: atom_id res chain seq x y z
N MET A 1 -22.62 -5.72 -18.65
CA MET A 1 -23.37 -6.95 -18.35
C MET A 1 -23.52 -7.72 -19.67
N PHE A 2 -22.59 -8.64 -19.92
CA PHE A 2 -22.62 -9.50 -21.11
C PHE A 2 -22.99 -10.92 -20.63
N SER A 3 -24.26 -11.15 -20.46
CA SER A 3 -24.83 -12.47 -20.20
C SER A 3 -25.64 -12.89 -21.43
N GLU A 4 -25.51 -14.15 -21.79
CA GLU A 4 -26.24 -14.87 -22.82
C GLU A 4 -25.68 -14.82 -24.25
N ILE A 5 -24.64 -15.59 -24.52
CA ILE A 5 -24.29 -16.00 -25.89
C ILE A 5 -23.94 -17.49 -25.95
N LEU A 6 -24.62 -18.39 -25.27
CA LEU A 6 -24.43 -19.80 -25.58
C LEU A 6 -25.73 -20.59 -25.44
N ASN A 7 -26.22 -20.96 -26.57
CA ASN A 7 -27.42 -21.80 -26.74
C ASN A 7 -27.22 -23.13 -26.05
N THR A 8 -28.12 -23.52 -25.17
CA THR A 8 -28.08 -24.69 -24.31
C THR A 8 -28.16 -25.99 -25.14
N ASN A 9 -27.01 -26.62 -25.31
CA ASN A 9 -26.94 -28.05 -25.61
C ASN A 9 -26.96 -28.82 -24.30
N ASP A 10 -27.40 -30.08 -24.31
CA ASP A 10 -27.50 -30.96 -23.11
C ASP A 10 -26.15 -31.08 -22.33
N ILE A 11 -25.03 -30.72 -22.94
CA ILE A 11 -23.69 -30.75 -22.35
C ILE A 11 -23.32 -29.41 -21.72
N TRP A 12 -23.67 -28.28 -22.35
CA TRP A 12 -23.32 -26.94 -21.91
C TRP A 12 -24.52 -26.23 -21.29
N SER A 13 -24.46 -25.97 -20.00
CA SER A 13 -25.60 -25.40 -19.28
C SER A 13 -25.47 -23.91 -18.99
N PHE A 14 -24.24 -23.42 -18.77
CA PHE A 14 -24.00 -22.02 -18.40
C PHE A 14 -22.53 -21.61 -18.63
N GLY A 15 -22.31 -20.40 -19.08
CA GLY A 15 -20.98 -19.81 -19.19
C GLY A 15 -21.01 -18.32 -18.87
N LYS A 16 -20.08 -17.88 -18.00
CA LYS A 16 -19.93 -16.49 -17.61
C LYS A 16 -18.45 -16.13 -17.61
N ILE A 17 -18.14 -15.00 -18.21
CA ILE A 17 -16.81 -14.40 -18.20
C ILE A 17 -16.86 -13.14 -17.36
N ARG A 18 -15.88 -12.96 -16.50
CA ARG A 18 -15.68 -11.77 -15.65
C ARG A 18 -14.35 -11.12 -16.02
N ALA A 19 -14.33 -9.82 -16.13
CA ALA A 19 -13.10 -9.05 -16.23
C ALA A 19 -13.24 -7.81 -15.36
N SER A 20 -12.24 -7.53 -14.56
CA SER A 20 -12.19 -6.33 -13.74
C SER A 20 -10.83 -5.66 -13.84
N TYR A 21 -10.85 -4.35 -13.78
CA TYR A 21 -9.67 -3.51 -13.65
C TYR A 21 -9.97 -2.47 -12.58
N ALA A 22 -9.07 -2.33 -11.62
CA ALA A 22 -9.19 -1.35 -10.56
C ALA A 22 -7.84 -0.69 -10.30
N GLN A 23 -7.89 0.57 -9.95
CA GLN A 23 -6.72 1.32 -9.51
C GLN A 23 -7.05 2.09 -8.24
N ALA A 24 -6.18 1.99 -7.24
CA ALA A 24 -6.28 2.71 -5.99
C ALA A 24 -4.97 3.46 -5.73
N GLY A 25 -5.06 4.64 -5.13
CA GLY A 25 -3.92 5.42 -4.66
C GLY A 25 -3.92 5.50 -3.14
N ILE A 26 -2.73 5.43 -2.54
CA ILE A 26 -2.51 5.66 -1.12
C ILE A 26 -1.62 6.88 -1.01
N GLU A 27 -2.13 7.92 -0.36
CA GLU A 27 -1.36 9.16 -0.17
C GLU A 27 -0.29 8.99 0.92
N PRO A 28 0.83 9.72 0.79
CA PRO A 28 1.81 9.83 1.87
C PRO A 28 1.18 10.34 3.17
N GLN A 29 1.77 9.99 4.30
CA GLN A 29 1.32 10.53 5.58
C GLN A 29 1.44 12.07 5.58
N PRO A 30 0.54 12.78 6.29
CA PRO A 30 0.63 14.21 6.43
C PRO A 30 2.04 14.64 6.90
N TYR A 31 2.54 15.70 6.31
CA TYR A 31 3.86 16.29 6.61
C TYR A 31 5.09 15.47 6.20
N SER A 32 4.95 14.29 5.57
CA SER A 32 6.11 13.50 5.10
C SER A 32 6.96 14.22 4.06
N ALA A 33 6.40 15.22 3.39
CA ALA A 33 7.12 16.07 2.44
C ALA A 33 8.09 17.07 3.12
N ASN A 34 7.89 17.35 4.40
CA ASN A 34 8.65 18.37 5.12
C ASN A 34 9.38 17.79 6.31
N THR A 35 10.55 18.33 6.59
CA THR A 35 11.21 18.10 7.87
C THR A 35 10.66 19.09 8.90
N TYR A 36 10.20 18.60 10.04
CA TYR A 36 9.61 19.41 11.08
C TYR A 36 10.28 19.17 12.43
N PHE A 37 10.03 20.08 13.35
CA PHE A 37 10.52 20.01 14.70
C PHE A 37 9.45 19.45 15.63
N ILE A 38 9.86 18.63 16.57
CA ILE A 38 9.00 18.01 17.59
C ILE A 38 9.46 18.48 18.98
N PRO A 39 8.57 18.49 19.97
CA PRO A 39 9.00 18.64 21.35
C PRO A 39 10.01 17.55 21.69
N PRO A 40 11.20 17.87 22.21
CA PRO A 40 12.20 16.86 22.48
C PRO A 40 11.77 16.01 23.68
N LEU A 41 11.82 14.69 23.49
CA LEU A 41 11.80 13.74 24.55
C LEU A 41 13.14 13.00 24.53
N TYR A 42 14.00 13.32 25.48
CA TYR A 42 15.27 12.63 25.63
C TYR A 42 15.09 11.46 26.60
N THR A 43 15.03 10.25 26.10
CA THR A 43 15.01 9.02 26.87
C THR A 43 16.21 8.16 26.50
N ASP A 44 16.83 7.54 27.49
CA ASP A 44 17.94 6.61 27.32
C ASP A 44 17.54 5.15 27.56
N GLY A 45 16.25 4.91 27.78
CA GLY A 45 15.70 3.59 28.12
C GLY A 45 15.85 3.18 29.59
N PHE A 46 16.53 3.99 30.42
CA PHE A 46 16.72 3.78 31.86
C PHE A 46 16.12 4.88 32.71
N THR A 47 16.03 6.09 32.17
CA THR A 47 15.46 7.25 32.85
C THR A 47 14.23 7.74 32.11
N ASP A 48 13.35 8.46 32.82
CA ASP A 48 12.14 9.08 32.23
C ASP A 48 12.47 10.18 31.20
N GLY A 49 13.75 10.49 31.08
CA GLY A 49 14.23 11.54 30.16
C GLY A 49 13.88 12.96 30.57
N TYR A 50 14.18 13.88 29.70
CA TYR A 50 13.88 15.29 29.89
C TYR A 50 12.77 15.73 28.95
N SER A 51 11.68 16.25 29.54
CA SER A 51 10.64 16.94 28.80
C SER A 51 10.76 18.45 28.93
N PHE A 52 10.39 19.19 27.94
CA PHE A 52 10.33 20.66 28.01
C PHE A 52 8.88 21.12 28.21
N PRO A 53 8.63 22.18 28.99
CA PRO A 53 9.60 23.01 29.69
C PRO A 53 10.29 22.29 30.86
N TYR A 54 11.62 22.41 30.94
CA TYR A 54 12.41 21.73 31.98
C TYR A 54 12.37 22.56 33.28
N LEU A 55 12.06 21.89 34.41
CA LEU A 55 11.99 22.46 35.75
C LEU A 55 11.14 23.76 35.85
N GLY A 56 10.07 23.88 35.09
CA GLY A 56 9.17 25.03 35.15
C GLY A 56 9.77 26.34 34.59
N GLN A 57 10.91 26.26 33.93
CA GLN A 57 11.47 27.39 33.19
C GLN A 57 10.66 27.66 31.94
N SER A 58 10.28 28.92 31.71
CA SER A 58 9.62 29.34 30.48
C SER A 58 10.59 29.26 29.31
N GLY A 59 10.44 28.17 28.52
CA GLY A 59 11.22 27.94 27.32
C GLY A 59 10.74 26.65 26.68
N PHE A 60 10.58 26.67 25.36
CA PHE A 60 10.24 25.48 24.58
C PHE A 60 11.51 24.98 23.89
N GLY A 61 11.88 23.74 24.17
CA GLY A 61 12.90 23.07 23.39
C GLY A 61 12.23 22.38 22.18
N TYR A 62 12.91 22.36 21.07
CA TYR A 62 12.51 21.62 19.87
C TYR A 62 13.65 20.75 19.40
N SER A 63 13.35 19.55 18.98
CA SER A 63 14.29 18.65 18.33
C SER A 63 13.88 18.47 16.89
N GLN A 64 14.84 18.47 15.99
CA GLN A 64 14.60 18.15 14.60
C GLN A 64 14.23 16.65 14.48
N LEU A 65 13.22 16.36 13.67
CA LEU A 65 12.87 14.98 13.36
C LEU A 65 14.06 14.29 12.70
N ASN A 66 14.33 13.06 13.11
CA ASN A 66 15.46 12.27 12.58
C ASN A 66 15.20 11.69 11.17
N THR A 67 14.03 11.97 10.61
CA THR A 67 13.63 11.57 9.26
C THR A 67 13.54 12.81 8.39
N LEU A 68 14.31 12.81 7.30
CA LEU A 68 14.28 13.86 6.29
C LEU A 68 12.97 13.76 5.50
N GLY A 69 12.23 14.86 5.40
CA GLY A 69 11.08 14.98 4.53
C GLY A 69 11.50 14.99 3.05
N ASN A 70 10.65 14.48 2.18
CA ASN A 70 10.91 14.47 0.75
C ASN A 70 9.73 15.12 0.01
N PRO A 71 9.93 16.32 -0.59
CA PRO A 71 8.86 17.01 -1.31
C PRO A 71 8.46 16.33 -2.63
N ASP A 72 9.28 15.42 -3.14
CA ASP A 72 9.03 14.73 -4.41
C ASP A 72 8.25 13.42 -4.24
N LEU A 73 7.71 13.16 -3.04
CA LEU A 73 6.91 11.97 -2.77
C LEU A 73 5.67 11.89 -3.66
N LYS A 74 5.47 10.71 -4.23
CA LYS A 74 4.30 10.37 -5.04
C LYS A 74 3.36 9.46 -4.25
N PRO A 75 2.05 9.53 -4.53
CA PRO A 75 1.13 8.54 -3.99
C PRO A 75 1.50 7.12 -4.44
N GLU A 76 1.42 6.17 -3.52
CA GLU A 76 1.53 4.75 -3.86
C GLU A 76 0.33 4.36 -4.74
N ARG A 77 0.58 3.56 -5.76
CA ARG A 77 -0.42 3.11 -6.72
C ARG A 77 -0.57 1.60 -6.68
N LEU A 78 -1.76 1.15 -6.41
CA LEU A 78 -2.16 -0.24 -6.53
C LEU A 78 -3.03 -0.42 -7.78
N THR A 79 -2.59 -1.27 -8.70
CA THR A 79 -3.34 -1.63 -9.91
C THR A 79 -3.70 -3.11 -9.86
N GLY A 80 -4.98 -3.42 -9.97
CA GLY A 80 -5.50 -4.79 -9.99
C GLY A 80 -6.18 -5.10 -11.32
N THR A 81 -5.85 -6.22 -11.90
CA THR A 81 -6.53 -6.79 -13.07
C THR A 81 -6.96 -8.22 -12.74
N GLU A 82 -8.19 -8.54 -12.99
CA GLU A 82 -8.74 -9.89 -12.75
C GLU A 82 -9.56 -10.36 -13.95
N PHE A 83 -9.36 -11.63 -14.31
CA PHE A 83 -10.15 -12.36 -15.29
C PHE A 83 -10.69 -13.61 -14.66
N GLY A 84 -12.00 -13.85 -14.80
CA GLY A 84 -12.66 -15.04 -14.29
C GLY A 84 -13.55 -15.69 -15.32
N VAL A 85 -13.65 -17.00 -15.24
CA VAL A 85 -14.52 -17.84 -16.07
C VAL A 85 -15.29 -18.78 -15.15
N GLU A 86 -16.61 -18.79 -15.29
CA GLU A 86 -17.50 -19.73 -14.62
C GLU A 86 -18.23 -20.55 -15.69
N LEU A 87 -18.09 -21.86 -15.64
CA LEU A 87 -18.67 -22.82 -16.61
C LEU A 87 -19.45 -23.88 -15.87
N LYS A 88 -20.68 -24.16 -16.34
CA LYS A 88 -21.50 -25.24 -15.80
C LYS A 88 -21.86 -26.20 -16.91
N PHE A 89 -21.64 -27.49 -16.66
CA PHE A 89 -21.90 -28.57 -17.59
C PHE A 89 -22.92 -29.55 -17.03
N TRP A 90 -23.59 -30.31 -17.94
CA TRP A 90 -24.55 -31.37 -17.62
C TRP A 90 -25.64 -30.94 -16.62
N LYS A 91 -26.36 -29.87 -16.96
CA LYS A 91 -27.44 -29.31 -16.13
C LYS A 91 -26.99 -28.95 -14.70
N GLY A 92 -25.74 -28.42 -14.60
CA GLY A 92 -25.17 -27.98 -13.34
C GLY A 92 -24.55 -29.07 -12.47
N ARG A 93 -24.30 -30.26 -13.02
CA ARG A 93 -23.61 -31.33 -12.29
C ARG A 93 -22.12 -31.12 -12.16
N ILE A 94 -21.52 -30.36 -13.08
CA ILE A 94 -20.14 -29.96 -13.02
C ILE A 94 -20.11 -28.44 -13.07
N ASP A 95 -19.48 -27.85 -12.07
CA ASP A 95 -19.26 -26.42 -11.95
C ASP A 95 -17.74 -26.17 -11.91
N LEU A 96 -17.26 -25.34 -12.82
CA LEU A 96 -15.87 -24.91 -12.91
C LEU A 96 -15.83 -23.40 -12.79
N ASP A 97 -15.23 -22.88 -11.71
CA ASP A 97 -14.88 -21.47 -11.55
C ASP A 97 -13.37 -21.36 -11.54
N ALA A 98 -12.82 -20.52 -12.39
CA ALA A 98 -11.40 -20.23 -12.43
C ALA A 98 -11.20 -18.71 -12.59
N SER A 99 -10.33 -18.17 -11.79
CA SER A 99 -9.95 -16.76 -11.88
C SER A 99 -8.43 -16.59 -11.91
N TYR A 100 -7.98 -15.64 -12.70
CA TYR A 100 -6.60 -15.17 -12.74
C TYR A 100 -6.57 -13.73 -12.27
N TYR A 101 -5.68 -13.42 -11.36
CA TYR A 101 -5.46 -12.06 -10.90
C TYR A 101 -4.01 -11.63 -11.05
N ASN A 102 -3.82 -10.35 -11.30
CA ASN A 102 -2.53 -9.66 -11.30
C ASN A 102 -2.69 -8.33 -10.56
N GLN A 103 -1.99 -8.20 -9.45
CA GLN A 103 -1.93 -6.98 -8.64
C GLN A 103 -0.52 -6.43 -8.68
N GLU A 104 -0.40 -5.16 -9.00
CA GLU A 104 0.87 -4.43 -9.05
C GLU A 104 0.80 -3.22 -8.13
N SER A 105 1.69 -3.17 -7.15
CA SER A 105 1.93 -1.99 -6.32
C SER A 105 3.19 -1.29 -6.83
N SER A 106 3.08 -0.02 -7.16
CA SER A 106 4.19 0.82 -7.59
C SER A 106 4.32 2.05 -6.70
N ASP A 107 5.49 2.64 -6.69
CA ASP A 107 5.81 3.82 -5.88
C ASP A 107 5.56 3.63 -4.38
N ILE A 108 5.82 2.40 -3.86
CA ILE A 108 5.60 2.07 -2.45
C ILE A 108 6.41 3.01 -1.56
N LEU A 109 5.72 3.61 -0.60
CA LEU A 109 6.30 4.56 0.36
C LEU A 109 7.08 3.81 1.43
N LEU A 110 8.37 4.07 1.51
CA LEU A 110 9.27 3.44 2.47
C LEU A 110 10.08 4.49 3.23
N VAL A 111 10.44 4.15 4.45
CA VAL A 111 11.44 4.88 5.23
C VAL A 111 12.78 4.22 5.02
N LYS A 112 13.67 4.90 4.31
CA LYS A 112 14.97 4.40 3.89
C LYS A 112 16.06 4.96 4.78
N PRO A 113 16.99 4.13 5.30
CA PRO A 113 18.14 4.63 6.05
C PRO A 113 19.10 5.37 5.13
N ILE A 114 19.65 6.47 5.63
CA ILE A 114 20.65 7.28 4.96
C ILE A 114 21.88 7.50 5.86
N ALA A 115 22.98 7.96 5.26
CA ALA A 115 24.19 8.23 6.01
C ALA A 115 23.97 9.35 7.05
N SER A 116 24.32 9.08 8.30
CA SER A 116 24.10 10.02 9.42
C SER A 116 24.89 11.34 9.27
N THR A 117 25.89 11.37 8.39
CA THR A 117 26.61 12.58 8.02
C THR A 117 25.73 13.66 7.37
N SER A 118 24.54 13.27 6.89
CA SER A 118 23.51 14.19 6.37
C SER A 118 22.77 14.95 7.49
N GLY A 119 22.95 14.56 8.76
CA GLY A 119 22.20 15.06 9.90
C GLY A 119 20.88 14.34 10.16
N PHE A 120 20.56 13.30 9.37
CA PHE A 120 19.35 12.48 9.48
C PHE A 120 19.75 11.01 9.42
N SER A 121 18.93 10.13 10.01
CA SER A 121 19.10 8.69 9.90
C SER A 121 18.23 8.07 8.83
N TYR A 122 17.15 8.74 8.45
CA TYR A 122 16.14 8.22 7.53
C TYR A 122 15.65 9.29 6.56
N VAL A 123 15.10 8.83 5.43
CA VAL A 123 14.38 9.65 4.45
C VAL A 123 13.13 8.91 3.98
N TYR A 124 12.05 9.64 3.74
CA TYR A 124 10.89 9.10 3.02
C TYR A 124 11.18 9.00 1.53
N ASP A 125 10.92 7.84 0.93
CA ASP A 125 11.19 7.62 -0.49
C ASP A 125 10.17 6.66 -1.11
N ASN A 126 9.88 6.85 -2.40
CA ASN A 126 9.13 5.89 -3.21
C ASN A 126 10.11 4.86 -3.79
N ALA A 127 10.45 3.86 -3.02
CA ALA A 127 11.55 2.95 -3.35
C ALA A 127 11.12 1.49 -3.58
N GLY A 128 9.81 1.21 -3.56
CA GLY A 128 9.31 -0.15 -3.67
C GLY A 128 8.37 -0.37 -4.84
N ALA A 129 8.43 -1.57 -5.40
CA ALA A 129 7.43 -2.12 -6.29
C ALA A 129 7.18 -3.59 -5.95
N MET A 130 5.94 -4.02 -6.05
CA MET A 130 5.56 -5.41 -5.77
C MET A 130 4.54 -5.89 -6.79
N VAL A 131 4.69 -7.13 -7.23
CA VAL A 131 3.74 -7.78 -8.13
C VAL A 131 3.27 -9.07 -7.51
N ASN A 132 1.96 -9.24 -7.45
CA ASN A 132 1.30 -10.46 -6.97
C ASN A 132 0.39 -11.01 -8.07
N LYS A 133 0.65 -12.24 -8.49
CA LYS A 133 -0.13 -12.93 -9.54
C LYS A 133 -0.55 -14.29 -9.02
N GLY A 134 -1.75 -14.69 -9.37
CA GLY A 134 -2.21 -16.01 -8.98
C GLY A 134 -3.43 -16.48 -9.77
N ILE A 135 -3.73 -17.74 -9.54
CA ILE A 135 -4.93 -18.40 -10.06
C ILE A 135 -5.76 -18.79 -8.85
N GLY A 136 -7.01 -18.34 -8.83
CA GLY A 136 -8.01 -18.69 -7.84
C GLY A 136 -8.99 -19.72 -8.39
N ARG A 137 -9.60 -20.48 -7.47
CA ARG A 137 -10.62 -21.49 -7.77
C ARG A 137 -11.73 -21.38 -6.74
#